data_cae519e5c660db47ce2cdb0ee1fe4d87
#
_entry.id   cae519e5c660db47ce2cdb0ee1fe4d87
#
_cell.length_a   1.000
_cell.length_b   1.000
_cell.length_c   1.000
_cell.angle_alpha   90.00
_cell.angle_beta   90.00
_cell.angle_gamma   90.00
#
_symmetry.space_group_name_H-M   'P 1'
#
loop_
_entity.id
_entity.type
_entity.pdbx_description
1 polymer ?
#
loop_
_entity_poly.entity_id
_entity_poly.type
_entity_poly.pdbx_seq_one_letter_code
_entity_poly.pdbx_strand_id
1 'polypeptide(L)'
;MKFNKSYLSSLLLLSAVLSQPLFAQTAPTADVAERVTPAPVTDSSSSSAATADLSSATTATATASAAPAHETATKPFSAIGVDVKIGAGGIGFDVATPLARKFNLRGTGYFFRYTTTITDDYITYGGQIQLASGGLSLDWYPFGGSFRLSAGVVGYNGNEITGNASLNPNQSFTLNGTTYYSSATDPLHASGALYLGNKVAPQFGFGWGNIVPRKANKHFSVPVEIGVAYVGYPHVSLGFVGSTCNEFGTACQDVRDNPTFQQDLAAQKSKYRNDLSALRFYPILSIGFGYKF
;
A
#
# COMPACT_ATOMS: atom_id res chain seq x y z
N MET A 1 -6.71 30.72 -30.61
CA MET A 1 -7.47 29.65 -29.95
C MET A 1 -6.70 29.26 -28.68
N LYS A 2 -7.29 29.43 -27.49
CA LYS A 2 -6.61 29.12 -26.22
C LYS A 2 -6.75 27.61 -25.98
N PHE A 3 -5.66 26.87 -26.10
CA PHE A 3 -5.62 25.45 -25.79
C PHE A 3 -5.73 25.24 -24.27
N ASN A 4 -6.77 24.55 -23.88
CA ASN A 4 -7.06 24.22 -22.49
C ASN A 4 -6.15 23.04 -22.06
N LYS A 5 -5.40 23.23 -20.98
CA LYS A 5 -4.40 22.28 -20.44
C LYS A 5 -4.97 20.98 -19.87
N SER A 6 -6.25 20.68 -20.11
CA SER A 6 -6.94 19.54 -19.48
C SER A 6 -6.69 18.17 -20.14
N TYR A 7 -6.13 18.11 -21.32
CA TYR A 7 -6.09 16.86 -22.12
C TYR A 7 -4.86 15.97 -21.90
N LEU A 8 -3.85 16.50 -21.24
CA LEU A 8 -2.71 15.68 -20.80
C LEU A 8 -3.01 14.91 -19.51
N SER A 9 -4.13 15.22 -18.87
CA SER A 9 -4.47 14.73 -17.53
C SER A 9 -4.91 13.28 -17.49
N SER A 10 -5.41 12.70 -18.57
CA SER A 10 -5.98 11.35 -18.50
C SER A 10 -4.95 10.23 -18.66
N LEU A 11 -3.88 10.45 -19.42
CA LEU A 11 -2.71 9.54 -19.37
C LEU A 11 -1.84 9.82 -18.14
N LEU A 12 -1.90 11.05 -17.61
CA LEU A 12 -1.29 11.50 -16.35
C LEU A 12 -2.11 11.10 -15.11
N LEU A 13 -3.37 10.71 -15.22
CA LEU A 13 -4.14 10.18 -14.10
C LEU A 13 -3.54 8.86 -13.55
N LEU A 14 -2.86 8.11 -14.38
CA LEU A 14 -2.08 6.97 -13.91
C LEU A 14 -0.84 7.40 -13.12
N SER A 15 -0.26 8.56 -13.42
CA SER A 15 0.87 9.13 -12.68
C SER A 15 0.43 10.01 -11.51
N ALA A 16 -0.76 10.64 -11.56
CA ALA A 16 -1.26 11.52 -10.52
C ALA A 16 -1.81 10.79 -9.28
N VAL A 17 -2.27 9.57 -9.42
CA VAL A 17 -2.64 8.72 -8.27
C VAL A 17 -1.40 8.27 -7.48
N LEU A 18 -0.23 8.29 -8.10
CA LEU A 18 1.05 7.86 -7.51
C LEU A 18 1.95 9.00 -7.03
N SER A 19 1.62 10.26 -7.36
CA SER A 19 2.44 11.43 -7.03
C SER A 19 1.84 12.37 -5.98
N GLN A 20 0.72 12.03 -5.36
CA GLN A 20 0.22 12.76 -4.21
C GLN A 20 1.06 12.38 -2.97
N PRO A 21 1.79 13.34 -2.35
CA PRO A 21 2.37 13.08 -1.04
C PRO A 21 1.22 12.88 -0.04
N LEU A 22 1.24 11.78 0.65
CA LEU A 22 0.20 11.32 1.59
C LEU A 22 0.09 12.19 2.86
N PHE A 23 0.75 13.34 2.91
CA PHE A 23 0.73 14.26 4.06
C PHE A 23 0.75 15.72 3.58
N ALA A 24 -0.41 16.29 3.34
CA ALA A 24 -0.67 17.72 3.51
C ALA A 24 -2.18 18.01 3.46
N GLN A 25 -2.88 17.67 4.51
CA GLN A 25 -4.10 18.41 4.86
C GLN A 25 -3.73 19.37 5.97
N THR A 26 -3.41 20.61 5.59
CA THR A 26 -3.42 21.75 6.48
C THR A 26 -4.87 22.04 6.84
N ALA A 27 -5.18 21.90 8.14
CA ALA A 27 -6.43 22.36 8.70
C ALA A 27 -6.56 23.89 8.53
N PRO A 28 -7.76 24.45 8.30
CA PRO A 28 -7.95 25.88 8.26
C PRO A 28 -7.79 26.46 9.67
N THR A 29 -6.89 27.42 9.79
CA THR A 29 -6.78 28.31 10.96
C THR A 29 -8.02 29.18 11.04
N ALA A 30 -8.82 28.96 12.06
CA ALA A 30 -9.80 29.94 12.50
C ALA A 30 -9.13 30.85 13.55
N ASP A 31 -8.93 32.08 13.15
CA ASP A 31 -8.52 33.20 13.96
C ASP A 31 -9.73 33.67 14.79
N VAL A 32 -9.68 33.51 16.11
CA VAL A 32 -10.46 34.35 17.04
C VAL A 32 -9.59 34.66 18.24
N ALA A 33 -9.12 35.86 18.26
CA ALA A 33 -8.56 36.49 19.43
C ALA A 33 -9.69 36.86 20.42
N GLU A 34 -9.59 36.37 21.64
CA GLU A 34 -10.14 37.13 22.77
C GLU A 34 -9.29 36.90 24.03
N ARG A 35 -8.82 38.02 24.49
CA ARG A 35 -8.00 38.32 25.65
C ARG A 35 -8.87 38.38 26.89
N VAL A 36 -8.59 37.63 27.95
CA VAL A 36 -8.94 38.03 29.33
C VAL A 36 -7.81 37.61 30.28
N THR A 37 -7.39 38.60 31.03
CA THR A 37 -6.30 38.70 32.00
C THR A 37 -6.70 38.09 33.35
N PRO A 38 -5.72 37.73 34.23
CA PRO A 38 -5.91 36.94 35.44
C PRO A 38 -6.15 37.74 36.70
N ALA A 39 -6.66 37.10 37.74
CA ALA A 39 -6.46 37.49 39.15
C ALA A 39 -6.93 36.39 40.13
N PRO A 40 -6.67 36.51 41.45
CA PRO A 40 -5.61 35.68 42.06
C PRO A 40 -6.09 34.87 43.28
N VAL A 41 -5.19 33.94 43.67
CA VAL A 41 -4.87 33.42 45.04
C VAL A 41 -5.94 33.48 46.15
N THR A 42 -6.20 32.35 46.80
CA THR A 42 -6.23 32.29 48.26
C THR A 42 -5.87 30.89 48.77
N ASP A 43 -4.86 30.91 49.63
CA ASP A 43 -4.46 29.87 50.60
C ASP A 43 -5.61 29.47 51.53
N SER A 44 -5.62 28.23 51.96
CA SER A 44 -5.95 27.89 53.36
C SER A 44 -5.44 26.50 53.73
N SER A 45 -4.44 26.53 54.51
CA SER A 45 -3.94 25.50 55.39
C SER A 45 -5.03 24.99 56.41
N SER A 46 -5.01 23.71 56.72
CA SER A 46 -5.09 23.29 58.13
C SER A 46 -4.72 21.83 58.31
N SER A 47 -3.76 21.67 59.16
CA SER A 47 -3.28 20.48 59.84
C SER A 47 -4.35 19.84 60.74
N SER A 48 -4.29 18.53 60.88
CA SER A 48 -4.52 17.88 62.20
C SER A 48 -3.89 16.50 62.21
N ALA A 49 -2.97 16.35 63.12
CA ALA A 49 -2.42 15.10 63.57
C ALA A 49 -3.33 14.47 64.61
N ALA A 50 -3.42 13.15 64.64
CA ALA A 50 -3.78 12.38 65.78
C ALA A 50 -3.13 11.01 65.75
N THR A 51 -2.45 10.76 66.81
CA THR A 51 -1.58 9.67 67.22
C THR A 51 -2.35 8.39 67.64
N ALA A 52 -1.63 7.27 67.47
CA ALA A 52 -1.54 6.04 68.25
C ALA A 52 -2.74 5.09 68.32
N ASP A 53 -2.58 3.81 68.00
CA ASP A 53 -2.22 2.87 69.04
C ASP A 53 -1.72 1.52 68.52
N LEU A 54 -0.81 0.90 69.24
CA LEU A 54 -0.24 -0.40 69.01
C LEU A 54 -1.26 -1.50 69.31
N SER A 55 -1.32 -2.50 68.43
CA SER A 55 -1.64 -3.85 68.91
C SER A 55 -1.02 -4.89 67.95
N SER A 56 -0.06 -5.57 68.48
CA SER A 56 0.64 -6.69 67.86
C SER A 56 -0.30 -7.88 67.73
N ALA A 57 -0.45 -8.35 66.50
CA ALA A 57 -0.91 -9.70 66.22
C ALA A 57 0.01 -10.32 65.13
N THR A 58 0.94 -11.11 65.62
CA THR A 58 1.81 -11.96 64.78
C THR A 58 0.96 -13.07 64.18
N THR A 59 0.52 -12.90 62.94
CA THR A 59 0.01 -14.01 62.15
C THR A 59 1.07 -14.37 61.13
N ALA A 60 1.74 -15.49 61.36
CA ALA A 60 2.67 -16.09 60.40
C ALA A 60 1.89 -16.52 59.16
N THR A 61 1.87 -15.64 58.17
CA THR A 61 1.40 -16.01 56.82
C THR A 61 2.49 -16.80 56.13
N ALA A 62 2.27 -18.11 56.06
CA ALA A 62 3.10 -18.98 55.23
C ALA A 62 3.06 -18.44 53.79
N THR A 63 4.17 -17.86 53.34
CA THR A 63 4.42 -17.51 51.97
C THR A 63 4.46 -18.81 51.17
N ALA A 64 3.32 -19.21 50.60
CA ALA A 64 3.32 -20.24 49.59
C ALA A 64 4.16 -19.70 48.43
N SER A 65 5.38 -20.18 48.31
CA SER A 65 6.22 -20.01 47.14
C SER A 65 5.41 -20.52 45.95
N ALA A 66 4.83 -19.62 45.21
CA ALA A 66 4.20 -19.97 43.93
C ALA A 66 5.31 -20.57 43.07
N ALA A 67 5.28 -21.87 42.88
CA ALA A 67 6.12 -22.55 41.90
C ALA A 67 5.99 -21.79 40.58
N PRO A 68 7.09 -21.51 39.85
CA PRO A 68 7.00 -20.87 38.56
C PRO A 68 6.07 -21.71 37.69
N ALA A 69 5.00 -21.09 37.24
CA ALA A 69 4.07 -21.71 36.31
C ALA A 69 4.90 -22.24 35.14
N HIS A 70 4.97 -23.53 35.01
CA HIS A 70 5.60 -24.18 33.86
C HIS A 70 4.87 -23.66 32.62
N GLU A 71 5.49 -22.68 31.98
CA GLU A 71 5.00 -22.17 30.67
C GLU A 71 5.08 -23.34 29.70
N THR A 72 3.94 -23.88 29.39
CA THR A 72 3.77 -25.01 28.46
C THR A 72 4.45 -24.64 27.15
N ALA A 73 5.48 -25.38 26.77
CA ALA A 73 6.19 -25.18 25.51
C ALA A 73 5.16 -25.24 24.36
N THR A 74 5.03 -24.17 23.60
CA THR A 74 4.13 -24.11 22.46
C THR A 74 4.61 -25.15 21.45
N LYS A 75 3.82 -26.21 21.22
CA LYS A 75 4.14 -27.20 20.19
C LYS A 75 4.02 -26.55 18.81
N PRO A 76 4.97 -26.74 17.89
CA PRO A 76 4.84 -26.29 16.52
C PRO A 76 3.53 -26.81 15.90
N PHE A 77 2.86 -25.98 15.08
CA PHE A 77 1.62 -26.30 14.36
C PHE A 77 0.44 -26.72 15.26
N SER A 78 0.43 -26.32 16.52
CA SER A 78 -0.59 -26.71 17.51
C SER A 78 -1.91 -25.94 17.37
N ALA A 79 -1.95 -24.90 16.59
CA ALA A 79 -3.14 -24.08 16.32
C ALA A 79 -3.05 -23.46 14.94
N ILE A 80 -4.20 -23.14 14.37
CA ILE A 80 -4.30 -22.41 13.10
C ILE A 80 -5.12 -21.16 13.36
N GLY A 81 -4.63 -20.02 12.88
CA GLY A 81 -5.39 -18.78 12.83
C GLY A 81 -5.56 -18.36 11.38
N VAL A 82 -6.71 -17.81 11.09
CA VAL A 82 -7.00 -17.21 9.79
C VAL A 82 -7.41 -15.76 9.99
N ASP A 83 -7.12 -14.90 9.05
CA ASP A 83 -7.69 -13.56 9.03
C ASP A 83 -8.13 -13.15 7.63
N VAL A 84 -9.05 -12.19 7.59
CA VAL A 84 -9.43 -11.45 6.39
C VAL A 84 -9.05 -9.99 6.64
N LYS A 85 -8.43 -9.36 5.64
CA LYS A 85 -7.87 -8.02 5.77
C LYS A 85 -8.10 -7.18 4.53
N ILE A 86 -8.05 -5.87 4.72
CA ILE A 86 -8.06 -4.88 3.66
C ILE A 86 -6.75 -4.10 3.76
N GLY A 87 -6.12 -3.82 2.64
CA GLY A 87 -4.85 -3.11 2.63
C GLY A 87 -4.48 -2.53 1.27
N ALA A 88 -3.23 -2.07 1.17
CA ALA A 88 -2.68 -1.52 -0.07
C ALA A 88 -2.67 -2.52 -1.24
N GLY A 89 -2.66 -3.82 -0.95
CA GLY A 89 -2.79 -4.89 -1.96
C GLY A 89 -4.23 -5.26 -2.34
N GLY A 90 -5.23 -4.59 -1.75
CA GLY A 90 -6.65 -4.91 -1.92
C GLY A 90 -7.20 -5.73 -0.76
N ILE A 91 -8.09 -6.68 -1.08
CA ILE A 91 -8.64 -7.63 -0.11
C ILE A 91 -7.64 -8.76 0.04
N GLY A 92 -7.34 -9.14 1.28
CA GLY A 92 -6.39 -10.18 1.58
C GLY A 92 -6.87 -11.15 2.63
N PHE A 93 -6.11 -12.24 2.76
CA PHE A 93 -6.28 -13.23 3.80
C PHE A 93 -4.91 -13.71 4.30
N ASP A 94 -4.85 -14.07 5.57
CA ASP A 94 -3.70 -14.73 6.16
C ASP A 94 -4.10 -16.08 6.75
N VAL A 95 -3.15 -17.00 6.70
CA VAL A 95 -3.17 -18.23 7.48
C VAL A 95 -1.90 -18.29 8.29
N ALA A 96 -2.02 -18.40 9.61
CA ALA A 96 -0.88 -18.41 10.50
C ALA A 96 -0.90 -19.59 11.45
N THR A 97 0.30 -20.07 11.81
CA THR A 97 0.48 -21.15 12.77
C THR A 97 1.70 -20.90 13.66
N PRO A 98 1.69 -21.29 14.93
CA PRO A 98 2.86 -21.13 15.79
C PRO A 98 3.96 -22.12 15.38
N LEU A 99 5.19 -21.60 15.22
CA LEU A 99 6.40 -22.42 15.07
C LEU A 99 7.10 -22.64 16.39
N ALA A 100 7.15 -21.58 17.21
CA ALA A 100 7.79 -21.57 18.50
C ALA A 100 7.11 -20.55 19.41
N ARG A 101 7.56 -20.50 20.66
CA ARG A 101 6.97 -19.64 21.69
C ARG A 101 6.85 -18.15 21.31
N LYS A 102 7.75 -17.64 20.46
CA LYS A 102 7.75 -16.24 20.00
C LYS A 102 7.68 -16.09 18.49
N PHE A 103 7.47 -17.17 17.76
CA PHE A 103 7.48 -17.18 16.31
C PHE A 103 6.22 -17.83 15.74
N ASN A 104 5.61 -17.17 14.77
CA ASN A 104 4.56 -17.74 13.94
C ASN A 104 5.01 -17.74 12.48
N LEU A 105 4.61 -18.77 11.73
CA LEU A 105 4.68 -18.78 10.28
C LEU A 105 3.34 -18.29 9.75
N ARG A 106 3.38 -17.37 8.78
CA ARG A 106 2.20 -16.78 8.18
C ARG A 106 2.30 -16.83 6.66
N GLY A 107 1.27 -17.37 6.01
CA GLY A 107 1.03 -17.26 4.59
C GLY A 107 0.01 -16.16 4.33
N THR A 108 0.29 -15.31 3.34
CA THR A 108 -0.51 -14.13 3.00
C THR A 108 -0.90 -14.17 1.53
N GLY A 109 -2.15 -13.83 1.22
CA GLY A 109 -2.62 -13.60 -0.14
C GLY A 109 -3.42 -12.30 -0.24
N TYR A 110 -3.23 -11.56 -1.33
CA TYR A 110 -4.02 -10.38 -1.68
C TYR A 110 -4.56 -10.49 -3.09
N PHE A 111 -5.73 -9.93 -3.31
CA PHE A 111 -6.32 -9.80 -4.64
C PHE A 111 -7.21 -8.56 -4.73
N PHE A 112 -7.14 -7.90 -5.88
CA PHE A 112 -8.02 -6.80 -6.27
C PHE A 112 -8.01 -6.69 -7.79
N ARG A 113 -9.16 -6.46 -8.39
CA ARG A 113 -9.28 -6.15 -9.82
C ARG A 113 -10.32 -5.07 -10.02
N TYR A 114 -9.94 -4.06 -10.78
CA TYR A 114 -10.83 -2.99 -11.18
C TYR A 114 -10.59 -2.66 -12.66
N THR A 115 -11.65 -2.59 -13.44
CA THR A 115 -11.60 -2.25 -14.86
C THR A 115 -12.54 -1.09 -15.10
N THR A 116 -12.08 -0.11 -15.87
CA THR A 116 -12.88 1.06 -16.26
C THR A 116 -12.68 1.37 -17.73
N THR A 117 -13.71 1.92 -18.35
CA THR A 117 -13.63 2.47 -19.70
C THR A 117 -14.27 3.84 -19.68
N ILE A 118 -13.54 4.83 -20.16
CA ILE A 118 -13.97 6.23 -20.19
C ILE A 118 -13.82 6.70 -21.64
N THR A 119 -14.84 7.34 -22.17
CA THR A 119 -14.78 8.03 -23.46
C THR A 119 -14.84 9.52 -23.19
N ASP A 120 -13.81 10.23 -23.60
CA ASP A 120 -13.69 11.67 -23.45
C ASP A 120 -13.13 12.26 -24.75
N ASP A 121 -13.75 13.34 -25.24
CA ASP A 121 -13.35 14.08 -26.44
C ASP A 121 -12.95 13.19 -27.65
N TYR A 122 -13.78 12.20 -27.95
CA TYR A 122 -13.57 11.25 -29.07
C TYR A 122 -12.39 10.28 -28.89
N ILE A 123 -11.81 10.17 -27.69
CA ILE A 123 -10.82 9.16 -27.37
C ILE A 123 -11.44 8.20 -26.33
N THR A 124 -11.36 6.92 -26.63
CA THR A 124 -11.78 5.88 -25.69
C THR A 124 -10.55 5.36 -24.95
N TYR A 125 -10.57 5.49 -23.63
CA TYR A 125 -9.56 4.99 -22.73
C TYR A 125 -10.09 3.77 -21.96
N GLY A 126 -9.44 2.66 -22.07
CA GLY A 126 -9.67 1.50 -21.21
C GLY A 126 -8.55 1.40 -20.19
N GLY A 127 -8.90 1.08 -18.95
CA GLY A 127 -7.92 0.90 -17.88
C GLY A 127 -8.28 -0.29 -16.99
N GLN A 128 -7.27 -1.05 -16.57
CA GLN A 128 -7.43 -2.12 -15.61
C GLN A 128 -6.30 -2.06 -14.57
N ILE A 129 -6.68 -2.13 -13.30
CA ILE A 129 -5.78 -2.34 -12.17
C ILE A 129 -6.00 -3.77 -11.72
N GLN A 130 -4.94 -4.55 -11.68
CA GLN A 130 -4.93 -5.89 -11.13
C GLN A 130 -3.87 -5.96 -10.04
N LEU A 131 -4.29 -6.25 -8.81
CA LEU A 131 -3.39 -6.50 -7.71
C LEU A 131 -3.60 -7.96 -7.28
N ALA A 132 -2.56 -8.75 -7.40
CA ALA A 132 -2.57 -10.15 -7.00
C ALA A 132 -1.19 -10.52 -6.48
N SER A 133 -1.08 -10.80 -5.20
CA SER A 133 0.19 -11.15 -4.59
C SER A 133 0.03 -12.19 -3.51
N GLY A 134 1.08 -12.96 -3.26
CA GLY A 134 1.11 -13.94 -2.21
C GLY A 134 2.52 -14.17 -1.68
N GLY A 135 2.64 -14.51 -0.41
CA GLY A 135 3.93 -14.67 0.22
C GLY A 135 3.89 -15.40 1.54
N LEU A 136 5.09 -15.57 2.11
CA LEU A 136 5.31 -16.19 3.40
C LEU A 136 6.10 -15.25 4.30
N SER A 137 5.74 -15.19 5.57
CA SER A 137 6.42 -14.37 6.58
C SER A 137 6.64 -15.16 7.86
N LEU A 138 7.75 -14.86 8.53
CA LEU A 138 8.02 -15.25 9.89
C LEU A 138 7.74 -14.05 10.80
N ASP A 139 6.75 -14.20 11.65
CA ASP A 139 6.35 -13.18 12.62
C ASP A 139 7.03 -13.44 13.95
N TRP A 140 7.85 -12.51 14.41
CA TRP A 140 8.51 -12.54 15.70
C TRP A 140 7.81 -11.63 16.71
N TYR A 141 7.46 -12.17 17.87
CA TYR A 141 6.81 -11.48 18.97
C TYR A 141 7.82 -11.27 20.14
N PRO A 142 8.66 -10.21 20.12
CA PRO A 142 9.74 -10.03 21.08
C PRO A 142 9.24 -9.95 22.52
N PHE A 143 8.10 -9.33 22.74
CA PHE A 143 7.50 -9.12 24.05
C PHE A 143 6.43 -10.16 24.42
N GLY A 144 6.20 -11.16 23.60
CA GLY A 144 5.15 -12.18 23.81
C GLY A 144 3.71 -11.67 23.74
N GLY A 145 3.52 -10.37 23.47
CA GLY A 145 2.22 -9.70 23.36
C GLY A 145 1.67 -9.65 21.93
N SER A 146 1.07 -8.51 21.59
CA SER A 146 0.47 -8.27 20.26
C SER A 146 1.44 -7.66 19.25
N PHE A 147 2.50 -7.00 19.70
CA PHE A 147 3.51 -6.41 18.81
C PHE A 147 4.33 -7.50 18.13
N ARG A 148 4.49 -7.38 16.82
CA ARG A 148 5.29 -8.30 16.01
C ARG A 148 6.21 -7.57 15.05
N LEU A 149 7.33 -8.19 14.76
CA LEU A 149 8.20 -7.89 13.63
C LEU A 149 8.06 -9.04 12.63
N SER A 150 7.92 -8.70 11.36
CA SER A 150 7.68 -9.67 10.29
C SER A 150 8.79 -9.56 9.25
N ALA A 151 9.42 -10.68 8.93
CA ALA A 151 10.35 -10.80 7.82
C ALA A 151 9.87 -11.93 6.90
N GLY A 152 9.91 -11.71 5.60
CA GLY A 152 9.35 -12.70 4.69
C GLY A 152 9.72 -12.46 3.23
N VAL A 153 9.01 -13.18 2.38
CA VAL A 153 9.16 -13.11 0.94
C VAL A 153 7.78 -13.07 0.28
N VAL A 154 7.59 -12.14 -0.62
CA VAL A 154 6.55 -12.21 -1.65
C VAL A 154 7.02 -13.25 -2.64
N GLY A 155 6.33 -14.37 -2.75
CA GLY A 155 6.67 -15.46 -3.67
C GLY A 155 5.95 -15.36 -5.01
N TYR A 156 4.88 -14.60 -5.05
CA TYR A 156 4.11 -14.27 -6.25
C TYR A 156 3.69 -12.80 -6.22
N ASN A 157 4.03 -12.08 -7.29
CA ASN A 157 3.63 -10.70 -7.53
C ASN A 157 3.09 -10.58 -8.96
N GLY A 158 1.79 -10.50 -9.11
CA GLY A 158 1.05 -10.26 -10.34
C GLY A 158 0.41 -8.87 -10.35
N ASN A 159 0.98 -7.92 -9.60
CA ASN A 159 0.48 -6.55 -9.56
C ASN A 159 0.81 -5.84 -10.86
N GLU A 160 -0.22 -5.46 -11.60
CA GLU A 160 -0.09 -4.79 -12.88
C GLU A 160 -1.19 -3.75 -13.08
N ILE A 161 -0.87 -2.72 -13.82
CA ILE A 161 -1.80 -1.70 -14.31
C ILE A 161 -1.68 -1.68 -15.82
N THR A 162 -2.78 -1.91 -16.51
CA THR A 162 -2.83 -1.88 -17.97
C THR A 162 -3.76 -0.78 -18.45
N GLY A 163 -3.45 -0.23 -19.59
CA GLY A 163 -4.30 0.78 -20.24
C GLY A 163 -4.21 0.67 -21.74
N ASN A 164 -5.27 1.06 -22.40
CA ASN A 164 -5.35 1.21 -23.86
C ASN A 164 -6.08 2.49 -24.21
N ALA A 165 -5.70 3.08 -25.33
CA ALA A 165 -6.36 4.23 -25.90
C ALA A 165 -6.49 4.06 -27.41
N SER A 166 -7.66 4.44 -27.95
CA SER A 166 -7.91 4.49 -29.38
C SER A 166 -8.11 5.94 -29.77
N LEU A 167 -7.28 6.45 -30.65
CA LEU A 167 -7.34 7.81 -31.13
C LEU A 167 -8.20 7.86 -32.38
N ASN A 168 -9.07 8.87 -32.48
CA ASN A 168 -9.83 9.09 -33.68
C ASN A 168 -8.96 9.60 -34.83
N PRO A 169 -9.43 9.47 -36.07
CA PRO A 169 -8.79 10.07 -37.22
C PRO A 169 -8.45 11.56 -37.04
N ASN A 170 -7.23 11.95 -37.39
CA ASN A 170 -6.68 13.30 -37.28
C ASN A 170 -6.55 13.84 -35.85
N GLN A 171 -6.75 13.01 -34.83
CA GLN A 171 -6.54 13.40 -33.43
C GLN A 171 -5.05 13.53 -33.15
N SER A 172 -4.64 14.65 -32.52
CA SER A 172 -3.26 14.89 -32.11
C SER A 172 -2.97 14.33 -30.73
N PHE A 173 -1.74 13.88 -30.51
CA PHE A 173 -1.19 13.52 -29.21
C PHE A 173 0.29 13.87 -29.13
N THR A 174 0.82 13.95 -27.93
CA THR A 174 2.23 14.30 -27.71
C THR A 174 2.97 13.12 -27.12
N LEU A 175 4.11 12.75 -27.73
CA LEU A 175 5.02 11.71 -27.24
C LEU A 175 6.41 12.34 -27.09
N ASN A 176 6.97 12.30 -25.90
CA ASN A 176 8.28 12.86 -25.56
C ASN A 176 8.48 14.34 -26.00
N GLY A 177 7.40 15.14 -26.01
CA GLY A 177 7.43 16.53 -26.44
C GLY A 177 7.16 16.76 -27.93
N THR A 178 7.14 15.74 -28.77
CA THR A 178 6.81 15.79 -30.19
C THR A 178 5.32 15.54 -30.37
N THR A 179 4.65 16.37 -31.17
CA THR A 179 3.21 16.22 -31.51
C THR A 179 3.06 15.38 -32.78
N TYR A 180 2.24 14.36 -32.70
CA TYR A 180 1.86 13.46 -33.78
C TYR A 180 0.36 13.51 -34.00
N TYR A 181 -0.09 13.17 -35.22
CA TYR A 181 -1.51 13.11 -35.60
C TYR A 181 -1.86 11.68 -36.02
N SER A 182 -2.98 11.16 -35.53
CA SER A 182 -3.50 9.85 -35.91
C SER A 182 -3.93 9.87 -37.37
N SER A 183 -3.57 8.84 -38.15
CA SER A 183 -3.97 8.73 -39.54
C SER A 183 -5.50 8.61 -39.69
N ALA A 184 -6.05 9.17 -40.76
CA ALA A 184 -7.47 9.03 -41.09
C ALA A 184 -7.83 7.64 -41.60
N THR A 185 -6.89 6.97 -42.25
CA THR A 185 -7.10 5.66 -42.91
C THR A 185 -6.64 4.48 -42.05
N ASP A 186 -5.71 4.73 -41.10
CA ASP A 186 -5.15 3.73 -40.19
C ASP A 186 -4.97 4.38 -38.83
N PRO A 187 -6.08 4.54 -38.04
CA PRO A 187 -6.04 5.25 -36.77
C PRO A 187 -5.11 4.60 -35.74
N LEU A 188 -4.54 5.45 -34.89
CA LEU A 188 -3.57 5.00 -33.88
C LEU A 188 -4.25 4.38 -32.67
N HIS A 189 -3.76 3.21 -32.29
CA HIS A 189 -4.10 2.53 -31.04
C HIS A 189 -2.86 2.46 -30.15
N ALA A 190 -3.02 2.90 -28.91
CA ALA A 190 -1.98 2.85 -27.89
C ALA A 190 -2.33 1.81 -26.82
N SER A 191 -1.33 1.11 -26.34
CA SER A 191 -1.43 0.20 -25.20
C SER A 191 -0.30 0.44 -24.23
N GLY A 192 -0.58 0.33 -22.94
CA GLY A 192 0.40 0.48 -21.88
C GLY A 192 0.22 -0.58 -20.81
N ALA A 193 1.34 -1.05 -20.27
CA ALA A 193 1.34 -1.92 -19.10
C ALA A 193 2.45 -1.50 -18.14
N LEU A 194 2.10 -1.41 -16.87
CA LEU A 194 3.02 -1.17 -15.77
C LEU A 194 2.99 -2.39 -14.85
N TYR A 195 4.06 -3.16 -14.84
CA TYR A 195 4.26 -4.27 -13.92
C TYR A 195 4.98 -3.76 -12.67
N LEU A 196 4.39 -3.98 -11.49
CA LEU A 196 4.92 -3.46 -10.24
C LEU A 196 6.03 -4.37 -9.68
N GLY A 197 7.16 -4.38 -10.37
CA GLY A 197 8.40 -5.00 -9.94
C GLY A 197 8.52 -6.51 -10.21
N ASN A 198 9.42 -7.16 -9.48
CA ASN A 198 9.76 -8.57 -9.66
C ASN A 198 8.69 -9.49 -9.07
N LYS A 199 8.60 -10.70 -9.60
CA LYS A 199 7.66 -11.74 -9.12
C LYS A 199 7.97 -12.22 -7.71
N VAL A 200 9.25 -12.19 -7.31
CA VAL A 200 9.71 -12.57 -5.98
C VAL A 200 10.45 -11.40 -5.34
N ALA A 201 10.13 -11.10 -4.09
CA ALA A 201 10.67 -9.93 -3.40
C ALA A 201 10.77 -10.15 -1.88
N PRO A 202 11.86 -9.71 -1.22
CA PRO A 202 11.91 -9.68 0.24
C PRO A 202 10.93 -8.64 0.78
N GLN A 203 10.35 -8.96 1.95
CA GLN A 203 9.47 -8.05 2.66
C GLN A 203 9.81 -7.96 4.14
N PHE A 204 9.63 -6.78 4.72
CA PHE A 204 9.82 -6.51 6.13
C PHE A 204 8.70 -5.62 6.64
N GLY A 205 8.29 -5.84 7.88
CA GLY A 205 7.24 -5.03 8.48
C GLY A 205 7.17 -5.23 9.98
N PHE A 206 6.28 -4.45 10.56
CA PHE A 206 5.89 -4.58 11.95
C PHE A 206 4.36 -4.42 12.05
N GLY A 207 3.81 -4.90 13.14
CA GLY A 207 2.37 -4.83 13.31
C GLY A 207 1.93 -5.10 14.74
N TRP A 208 0.65 -4.95 14.92
CA TRP A 208 -0.04 -5.26 16.17
C TRP A 208 -1.16 -6.25 15.88
N GLY A 209 -1.48 -7.05 16.88
CA GLY A 209 -2.43 -8.14 16.75
C GLY A 209 -1.72 -9.46 16.43
N ASN A 210 -2.14 -10.51 17.12
CA ASN A 210 -1.66 -11.87 16.91
C ASN A 210 -2.79 -12.72 16.37
N ILE A 211 -2.67 -13.19 15.12
CA ILE A 211 -3.67 -14.04 14.46
C ILE A 211 -3.83 -15.37 15.21
N VAL A 212 -2.75 -15.84 15.87
CA VAL A 212 -2.78 -17.01 16.75
C VAL A 212 -2.51 -16.57 18.20
N PRO A 213 -3.51 -15.99 18.90
CA PRO A 213 -3.36 -15.57 20.29
C PRO A 213 -2.96 -16.76 21.19
N ARG A 214 -2.01 -16.53 22.09
CA ARG A 214 -1.46 -17.60 22.97
C ARG A 214 -2.34 -17.91 24.16
N LYS A 215 -3.22 -16.98 24.55
CA LYS A 215 -4.18 -17.21 25.62
C LYS A 215 -5.26 -18.17 25.13
N ALA A 216 -5.57 -19.21 25.91
CA ALA A 216 -6.55 -20.23 25.54
C ALA A 216 -7.93 -19.65 25.24
N ASN A 217 -8.36 -18.64 25.99
CA ASN A 217 -9.69 -18.06 25.87
C ASN A 217 -9.77 -16.90 24.84
N LYS A 218 -8.70 -16.67 24.05
CA LYS A 218 -8.68 -15.59 23.08
C LYS A 218 -8.68 -16.17 21.66
N HIS A 219 -9.82 -16.04 20.98
CA HIS A 219 -10.00 -16.53 19.61
C HIS A 219 -9.92 -15.40 18.58
N PHE A 220 -10.38 -14.21 18.91
CA PHE A 220 -10.43 -13.07 18.01
C PHE A 220 -9.22 -12.15 18.12
N SER A 221 -8.82 -11.57 17.02
CA SER A 221 -7.77 -10.57 16.94
C SER A 221 -8.06 -9.56 15.82
N VAL A 222 -7.53 -8.34 15.98
CA VAL A 222 -7.54 -7.30 14.95
C VAL A 222 -6.09 -7.01 14.58
N PRO A 223 -5.53 -7.72 13.61
CA PRO A 223 -4.17 -7.46 13.16
C PRO A 223 -4.10 -6.18 12.33
N VAL A 224 -3.09 -5.36 12.63
CA VAL A 224 -2.67 -4.20 11.83
C VAL A 224 -1.24 -4.43 11.43
N GLU A 225 -0.89 -4.13 10.18
CA GLU A 225 0.45 -4.33 9.65
C GLU A 225 0.91 -3.11 8.85
N ILE A 226 2.16 -2.72 9.06
CA ILE A 226 2.87 -1.69 8.32
C ILE A 226 4.20 -2.28 7.89
N GLY A 227 4.52 -2.17 6.62
CA GLY A 227 5.74 -2.76 6.10
C GLY A 227 6.06 -2.30 4.68
N VAL A 228 7.07 -2.93 4.11
CA VAL A 228 7.54 -2.67 2.77
C VAL A 228 8.07 -3.96 2.14
N ALA A 229 7.77 -4.15 0.86
CA ALA A 229 8.39 -5.15 0.02
C ALA A 229 9.31 -4.47 -0.99
N TYR A 230 10.55 -4.95 -1.12
CA TYR A 230 11.47 -4.48 -2.15
C TYR A 230 11.24 -5.27 -3.43
N VAL A 231 10.33 -4.78 -4.26
CA VAL A 231 9.90 -5.47 -5.49
C VAL A 231 10.81 -5.19 -6.69
N GLY A 232 11.82 -4.33 -6.53
CA GLY A 232 12.67 -3.91 -7.64
C GLY A 232 12.00 -2.88 -8.55
N TYR A 233 12.69 -2.53 -9.65
CA TYR A 233 12.18 -1.50 -10.54
C TYR A 233 10.92 -1.96 -11.29
N PRO A 234 9.92 -1.08 -11.46
CA PRO A 234 8.76 -1.38 -12.27
C PRO A 234 9.14 -1.51 -13.74
N HIS A 235 8.42 -2.37 -14.46
CA HIS A 235 8.59 -2.56 -15.89
C HIS A 235 7.46 -1.86 -16.63
N VAL A 236 7.81 -0.88 -17.47
CA VAL A 236 6.87 -0.13 -18.31
C VAL A 236 6.93 -0.69 -19.72
N SER A 237 5.79 -1.12 -20.22
CA SER A 237 5.59 -1.50 -21.63
C SER A 237 4.64 -0.50 -22.27
N LEU A 238 5.04 0.08 -23.39
CA LEU A 238 4.20 0.93 -24.22
C LEU A 238 4.23 0.37 -25.64
N GLY A 239 3.07 0.19 -26.22
CA GLY A 239 2.89 -0.27 -27.60
C GLY A 239 1.99 0.68 -28.36
N PHE A 240 2.29 0.84 -29.63
CA PHE A 240 1.48 1.62 -30.56
C PHE A 240 1.31 0.82 -31.85
N VAL A 241 0.12 0.89 -32.44
CA VAL A 241 -0.23 0.27 -33.71
C VAL A 241 -1.05 1.27 -34.52
N GLY A 242 -0.81 1.34 -35.82
CA GLY A 242 -1.42 2.29 -36.73
C GLY A 242 -0.39 3.28 -37.29
N SER A 243 -0.87 4.31 -37.93
CA SER A 243 -0.04 5.29 -38.66
C SER A 243 -0.17 6.69 -38.08
N THR A 244 0.95 7.43 -38.06
CA THR A 244 0.97 8.87 -37.71
C THR A 244 1.26 9.71 -38.95
N CYS A 245 0.65 10.87 -39.01
CA CYS A 245 0.79 11.85 -40.07
C CYS A 245 1.37 13.17 -39.54
N ASN A 246 1.70 14.08 -40.43
CA ASN A 246 2.00 15.47 -40.09
C ASN A 246 0.71 16.25 -39.71
N GLU A 247 0.86 17.53 -39.34
CA GLU A 247 -0.25 18.41 -38.96
C GLU A 247 -1.30 18.62 -40.07
N PHE A 248 -0.95 18.37 -41.33
CA PHE A 248 -1.83 18.50 -42.48
C PHE A 248 -2.54 17.18 -42.83
N GLY A 249 -2.36 16.11 -42.08
CA GLY A 249 -2.93 14.79 -42.36
C GLY A 249 -2.26 14.09 -43.54
N THR A 250 -1.09 14.54 -43.97
CA THR A 250 -0.30 13.98 -45.06
C THR A 250 1.00 13.36 -44.55
N ALA A 251 1.80 12.73 -45.43
CA ALA A 251 3.04 12.05 -45.09
C ALA A 251 2.86 11.03 -43.94
N CYS A 252 1.78 10.25 -44.03
CA CYS A 252 1.46 9.23 -43.05
C CYS A 252 2.45 8.07 -43.12
N GLN A 253 2.90 7.60 -41.97
CA GLN A 253 3.83 6.46 -41.86
C GLN A 253 3.41 5.58 -40.66
N ASP A 254 3.48 4.25 -40.88
CA ASP A 254 3.29 3.29 -39.78
C ASP A 254 4.28 3.60 -38.64
N VAL A 255 3.80 3.62 -37.41
CA VAL A 255 4.61 3.97 -36.23
C VAL A 255 5.78 3.00 -36.02
N ARG A 256 5.69 1.77 -36.53
CA ARG A 256 6.76 0.77 -36.41
C ARG A 256 7.94 1.09 -37.33
N ASP A 257 7.65 1.73 -38.45
CA ASP A 257 8.64 2.06 -39.48
C ASP A 257 9.13 3.52 -39.39
N ASN A 258 8.56 4.30 -38.45
CA ASN A 258 8.93 5.70 -38.24
C ASN A 258 10.07 5.79 -37.18
N PRO A 259 11.32 6.07 -37.58
CA PRO A 259 12.46 6.08 -36.67
C PRO A 259 12.37 7.17 -35.61
N THR A 260 11.82 8.34 -35.94
CA THR A 260 11.63 9.44 -34.98
C THR A 260 10.62 9.05 -33.92
N PHE A 261 9.50 8.44 -34.33
CA PHE A 261 8.50 7.94 -33.38
C PHE A 261 9.10 6.89 -32.45
N GLN A 262 9.86 5.94 -32.96
CA GLN A 262 10.50 4.89 -32.16
C GLN A 262 11.53 5.46 -31.18
N GLN A 263 12.27 6.49 -31.56
CA GLN A 263 13.20 7.19 -30.67
C GLN A 263 12.45 7.91 -29.53
N ASP A 264 11.39 8.63 -29.86
CA ASP A 264 10.56 9.32 -28.85
C ASP A 264 9.87 8.32 -27.91
N LEU A 265 9.41 7.19 -28.44
CA LEU A 265 8.84 6.12 -27.65
C LEU A 265 9.86 5.52 -26.66
N ALA A 266 11.08 5.31 -27.08
CA ALA A 266 12.16 4.81 -26.23
C ALA A 266 12.52 5.83 -25.13
N ALA A 267 12.60 7.11 -25.46
CA ALA A 267 12.83 8.19 -24.52
C ALA A 267 11.71 8.29 -23.47
N GLN A 268 10.45 8.23 -23.93
CA GLN A 268 9.29 8.26 -23.05
C GLN A 268 9.26 7.07 -22.08
N LYS A 269 9.57 5.85 -22.54
CA LYS A 269 9.71 4.65 -21.69
C LYS A 269 10.79 4.83 -20.62
N SER A 270 11.92 5.43 -21.00
CA SER A 270 13.02 5.70 -20.06
C SER A 270 12.62 6.72 -19.00
N LYS A 271 11.93 7.80 -19.39
CA LYS A 271 11.40 8.81 -18.47
C LYS A 271 10.45 8.18 -17.46
N TYR A 272 9.46 7.41 -17.90
CA TYR A 272 8.52 6.74 -16.98
C TYR A 272 9.23 5.78 -16.02
N ARG A 273 10.25 5.04 -16.46
CA ARG A 273 11.03 4.18 -15.59
C ARG A 273 11.72 4.94 -14.47
N ASN A 274 12.25 6.13 -14.77
CA ASN A 274 12.92 6.98 -13.80
C ASN A 274 11.91 7.60 -12.83
N ASP A 275 10.80 8.15 -13.34
CA ASP A 275 9.76 8.78 -12.53
C ASP A 275 9.09 7.79 -11.57
N LEU A 276 8.92 6.54 -12.00
CA LEU A 276 8.32 5.48 -11.21
C LEU A 276 9.33 4.69 -10.35
N SER A 277 10.58 5.15 -10.26
CA SER A 277 11.64 4.44 -9.53
C SER A 277 11.35 4.27 -8.03
N ALA A 278 10.54 5.12 -7.42
CA ALA A 278 10.11 4.98 -6.03
C ALA A 278 9.23 3.75 -5.78
N LEU A 279 8.51 3.26 -6.80
CA LEU A 279 7.65 2.08 -6.71
C LEU A 279 8.41 0.76 -6.52
N ARG A 280 9.76 0.79 -6.55
CA ARG A 280 10.58 -0.36 -6.13
C ARG A 280 10.35 -0.78 -4.68
N PHE A 281 9.83 0.14 -3.86
CA PHE A 281 9.41 -0.11 -2.49
C PHE A 281 7.88 -0.13 -2.43
N TYR A 282 7.31 -1.32 -2.48
CA TYR A 282 5.86 -1.50 -2.41
C TYR A 282 5.40 -1.43 -0.95
N PRO A 283 4.51 -0.49 -0.57
CA PRO A 283 4.03 -0.36 0.80
C PRO A 283 3.11 -1.52 1.17
N ILE A 284 3.29 -2.06 2.38
CA ILE A 284 2.40 -3.03 2.99
C ILE A 284 1.67 -2.31 4.11
N LEU A 285 0.40 -2.03 3.90
CA LEU A 285 -0.50 -1.43 4.90
C LEU A 285 -1.75 -2.29 4.93
N SER A 286 -2.11 -2.81 6.09
CA SER A 286 -3.34 -3.59 6.21
C SER A 286 -3.92 -3.55 7.62
N ILE A 287 -5.24 -3.73 7.67
CA ILE A 287 -6.01 -4.00 8.86
C ILE A 287 -6.92 -5.19 8.60
N GLY A 288 -7.05 -6.08 9.55
CA GLY A 288 -7.80 -7.30 9.38
C GLY A 288 -8.58 -7.71 10.61
N PHE A 289 -9.30 -8.81 10.45
CA PHE A 289 -10.05 -9.47 11.49
C PHE A 289 -9.72 -10.96 11.47
N GLY A 290 -9.12 -11.45 12.54
CA GLY A 290 -8.61 -12.80 12.65
C GLY A 290 -9.32 -13.67 13.67
N TYR A 291 -9.38 -14.97 13.37
CA TYR A 291 -9.92 -16.01 14.24
C TYR A 291 -8.93 -17.17 14.39
N LYS A 292 -8.74 -17.61 15.64
CA LYS A 292 -7.93 -18.79 15.98
C LYS A 292 -8.82 -19.99 16.28
N PHE A 293 -8.54 -21.08 15.64
CA PHE A 293 -9.11 -22.41 15.89
C PHE A 293 -8.36 -23.17 16.97
#